data_859c2e3657cd9181c42a7fe1334a6b97
#
_entry.id   859c2e3657cd9181c42a7fe1334a6b97
#
_cell.length_a   1.000
_cell.length_b   1.000
_cell.length_c   1.000
_cell.angle_alpha   90.00
_cell.angle_beta   90.00
_cell.angle_gamma   90.00
#
_symmetry.space_group_name_H-M   'P 1'
#
loop_
_entity.id
_entity.type
_entity.pdbx_description
1 polymer ?
#
loop_
_entity_poly.entity_id
_entity_poly.type
_entity_poly.pdbx_seq_one_letter_code
_entity_poly.pdbx_strand_id
1 'polypeptide(L)'
;DYVKIHPFSYGTESKFYSGGDHVTFCTVKGIPVSPLICYDLRFPEIFQACSYQSHLITVIANWPTPRRCHWISLLQARAIENQCYIAGINRCGSGGGLDYSGDSMVIDPYGKIIARAKEGQYLVTAEIDDNIVTQYRKEFPLKADRKPLLYSQLYQCRK
;
A
#
# COMPACT_ATOMS: atom_id res chain seq x y z
N ASP A 1 -1.51 15.63 7.14
CA ASP A 1 -0.35 15.25 6.31
C ASP A 1 0.17 13.87 6.73
N TYR A 2 0.73 13.11 5.78
CA TYR A 2 1.42 11.85 6.06
C TYR A 2 2.92 12.02 5.82
N VAL A 3 3.72 11.67 6.81
CA VAL A 3 5.17 11.58 6.68
C VAL A 3 5.54 10.10 6.50
N LYS A 4 6.24 9.77 5.41
CA LYS A 4 6.67 8.41 5.10
C LYS A 4 7.39 7.77 6.30
N ILE A 5 6.90 6.61 6.77
CA ILE A 5 7.46 5.94 7.95
C ILE A 5 8.82 5.31 7.64
N HIS A 6 8.98 4.77 6.42
CA HIS A 6 10.20 4.07 6.03
C HIS A 6 10.98 4.83 4.93
N PRO A 7 11.87 5.78 5.26
CA PRO A 7 12.81 6.34 4.27
C PRO A 7 13.62 5.23 3.61
N PHE A 8 13.89 5.38 2.31
CA PHE A 8 14.62 4.36 1.56
C PHE A 8 16.12 4.38 1.92
N SER A 9 16.52 3.52 2.85
CA SER A 9 17.89 3.45 3.38
C SER A 9 18.93 2.93 2.39
N TYR A 10 18.51 2.21 1.35
CA TYR A 10 19.38 1.72 0.28
C TYR A 10 19.82 2.81 -0.72
N GLY A 11 19.19 3.99 -0.64
CA GLY A 11 19.53 5.19 -1.39
C GLY A 11 20.08 6.27 -0.47
N THR A 12 19.95 7.51 -0.91
CA THR A 12 20.38 8.68 -0.14
C THR A 12 19.26 9.31 0.67
N GLU A 13 18.02 8.83 0.55
CA GLU A 13 16.84 9.45 1.16
C GLU A 13 16.98 9.56 2.69
N SER A 14 17.42 8.48 3.35
CA SER A 14 17.62 8.45 4.80
C SER A 14 18.73 9.40 5.32
N LYS A 15 19.55 9.97 4.43
CA LYS A 15 20.54 10.97 4.80
C LYS A 15 19.94 12.38 4.95
N PHE A 16 18.80 12.62 4.31
CA PHE A 16 18.17 13.94 4.21
C PHE A 16 16.80 14.01 4.87
N TYR A 17 16.13 12.85 5.06
CA TYR A 17 14.76 12.78 5.59
C TYR A 17 14.68 11.81 6.76
N SER A 18 14.00 12.24 7.81
CA SER A 18 13.62 11.37 8.92
C SER A 18 12.31 10.67 8.62
N GLY A 19 12.14 9.45 9.12
CA GLY A 19 10.86 8.74 9.04
C GLY A 19 9.80 9.36 9.94
N GLY A 20 8.53 9.21 9.52
CA GLY A 20 7.37 9.48 10.37
C GLY A 20 7.19 8.41 11.45
N ASP A 21 6.31 8.67 12.40
CA ASP A 21 6.03 7.82 13.56
C ASP A 21 4.55 7.41 13.69
N HIS A 22 3.71 7.85 12.77
CA HIS A 22 2.27 7.55 12.80
C HIS A 22 1.69 7.36 11.40
N VAL A 23 0.58 6.63 11.33
CA VAL A 23 -0.25 6.51 10.13
C VAL A 23 -1.30 7.63 10.10
N THR A 24 -1.71 8.04 8.91
CA THR A 24 -2.69 9.10 8.70
C THR A 24 -3.98 8.52 8.14
N PHE A 25 -5.10 9.04 8.61
CA PHE A 25 -6.44 8.70 8.12
C PHE A 25 -7.15 9.96 7.62
N CYS A 26 -7.87 9.82 6.52
CA CYS A 26 -8.75 10.85 6.01
C CYS A 26 -10.01 10.20 5.40
N THR A 27 -10.99 11.02 5.08
CA THR A 27 -12.23 10.56 4.43
C THR A 27 -12.37 11.26 3.09
N VAL A 28 -12.55 10.48 2.04
CA VAL A 28 -12.78 10.99 0.68
C VAL A 28 -14.15 10.50 0.21
N LYS A 29 -15.09 11.40 0.02
CA LYS A 29 -16.49 11.09 -0.34
C LYS A 29 -17.12 10.00 0.53
N GLY A 30 -16.88 10.04 1.84
CA GLY A 30 -17.40 9.06 2.79
C GLY A 30 -16.54 7.82 2.98
N ILE A 31 -15.59 7.52 2.09
CA ILE A 31 -14.70 6.35 2.16
C ILE A 31 -13.50 6.66 3.05
N PRO A 32 -13.21 5.83 4.08
CA PRO A 32 -12.01 5.97 4.89
C PRO A 32 -10.75 5.60 4.10
N VAL A 33 -9.76 6.49 4.06
CA VAL A 33 -8.55 6.37 3.26
C VAL A 33 -7.30 6.54 4.11
N SER A 34 -6.25 5.78 3.82
CA SER A 34 -4.91 5.96 4.39
C SER A 34 -3.86 6.10 3.28
N PRO A 35 -3.08 7.18 3.23
CA PRO A 35 -1.98 7.32 2.29
C PRO A 35 -0.69 6.66 2.80
N LEU A 36 0.05 5.99 1.92
CA LEU A 36 1.39 5.47 2.16
C LEU A 36 2.32 5.83 0.99
N ILE A 37 3.64 5.74 1.18
CA ILE A 37 4.62 6.21 0.19
C ILE A 37 5.66 5.14 -0.11
N CYS A 38 5.69 4.68 -1.36
CA CYS A 38 6.77 3.94 -2.01
C CYS A 38 7.33 2.77 -1.18
N TYR A 39 8.42 3.00 -0.46
CA TYR A 39 9.11 1.96 0.31
C TYR A 39 8.27 1.36 1.43
N ASP A 40 7.27 2.10 1.93
CA ASP A 40 6.28 1.60 2.89
C ASP A 40 5.59 0.33 2.39
N LEU A 41 5.44 0.16 1.07
CA LEU A 41 4.82 -1.02 0.46
C LEU A 41 5.49 -2.34 0.86
N ARG A 42 6.77 -2.32 1.25
CA ARG A 42 7.50 -3.52 1.66
C ARG A 42 7.18 -4.01 3.07
N PHE A 43 6.53 -3.19 3.87
CA PHE A 43 6.30 -3.46 5.29
C PHE A 43 4.81 -3.76 5.53
N PRO A 44 4.42 -5.05 5.64
CA PRO A 44 3.02 -5.45 5.83
C PRO A 44 2.41 -4.88 7.11
N GLU A 45 3.23 -4.63 8.12
CA GLU A 45 2.80 -4.21 9.45
C GLU A 45 2.04 -2.89 9.41
N ILE A 46 2.51 -1.91 8.63
CA ILE A 46 1.82 -0.62 8.54
C ILE A 46 0.51 -0.71 7.75
N PHE A 47 0.44 -1.59 6.74
CA PHE A 47 -0.81 -1.87 6.03
C PHE A 47 -1.83 -2.52 6.96
N GLN A 48 -1.38 -3.42 7.82
CA GLN A 48 -2.23 -4.02 8.84
C GLN A 48 -2.78 -2.95 9.77
N ALA A 49 -1.93 -2.04 10.27
CA ALA A 49 -2.35 -0.93 11.13
C ALA A 49 -3.35 -0.01 10.41
N CYS A 50 -3.06 0.43 9.19
CA CYS A 50 -3.96 1.28 8.39
C CYS A 50 -5.31 0.62 8.15
N SER A 51 -5.33 -0.67 7.84
CA SER A 51 -6.54 -1.37 7.40
C SER A 51 -7.61 -1.56 8.46
N TYR A 52 -7.31 -1.32 9.74
CA TYR A 52 -8.34 -1.33 10.77
C TYR A 52 -9.35 -0.19 10.61
N GLN A 53 -8.91 0.94 10.09
CA GLN A 53 -9.74 2.13 9.93
C GLN A 53 -9.94 2.54 8.46
N SER A 54 -9.21 1.95 7.51
CA SER A 54 -9.30 2.33 6.09
C SER A 54 -9.93 1.23 5.26
N HIS A 55 -10.71 1.65 4.26
CA HIS A 55 -11.26 0.80 3.21
C HIS A 55 -10.51 0.95 1.89
N LEU A 56 -9.77 2.05 1.73
CA LEU A 56 -8.82 2.28 0.65
C LEU A 56 -7.46 2.68 1.23
N ILE A 57 -6.39 2.06 0.75
CA ILE A 57 -5.03 2.51 1.02
C ILE A 57 -4.40 2.93 -0.31
N THR A 58 -3.85 4.15 -0.35
CA THR A 58 -3.15 4.67 -1.53
C THR A 58 -1.64 4.56 -1.35
N VAL A 59 -0.92 4.20 -2.40
CA VAL A 59 0.55 4.12 -2.40
C VAL A 59 1.09 4.89 -3.60
N ILE A 60 1.74 6.03 -3.37
CA ILE A 60 2.45 6.78 -4.41
C ILE A 60 3.92 6.37 -4.44
N ALA A 61 4.53 6.21 -5.63
CA ALA A 61 5.89 5.70 -5.72
C ALA A 61 6.69 6.19 -6.93
N ASN A 62 8.00 6.19 -6.76
CA ASN A 62 9.01 6.07 -7.81
C ASN A 62 9.60 4.64 -7.75
N TRP A 63 8.85 3.65 -8.27
CA TRP A 63 9.24 2.24 -8.20
C TRP A 63 9.86 1.79 -9.51
N PRO A 64 11.17 1.47 -9.55
CA PRO A 64 11.89 1.25 -10.80
C PRO A 64 11.58 -0.11 -11.43
N THR A 65 11.67 -0.16 -12.75
CA THR A 65 11.37 -1.31 -13.62
C THR A 65 12.05 -2.63 -13.20
N PRO A 66 13.32 -2.68 -12.75
CA PRO A 66 13.92 -3.94 -12.31
C PRO A 66 13.19 -4.63 -11.14
N ARG A 67 12.37 -3.88 -10.40
CA ARG A 67 11.55 -4.39 -9.30
C ARG A 67 10.05 -4.34 -9.59
N ARG A 68 9.67 -4.29 -10.86
CA ARG A 68 8.28 -4.23 -11.33
C ARG A 68 7.41 -5.37 -10.78
N CYS A 69 7.93 -6.60 -10.79
CA CYS A 69 7.20 -7.75 -10.24
C CYS A 69 6.88 -7.58 -8.75
N HIS A 70 7.81 -7.00 -7.96
CA HIS A 70 7.55 -6.73 -6.54
C HIS A 70 6.44 -5.70 -6.36
N TRP A 71 6.41 -4.64 -7.19
CA TRP A 71 5.35 -3.63 -7.15
C TRP A 71 3.96 -4.27 -7.30
N ILE A 72 3.78 -5.04 -8.36
CA ILE A 72 2.49 -5.67 -8.67
C ILE A 72 2.10 -6.68 -7.59
N SER A 73 3.00 -7.61 -7.24
CA SER A 73 2.72 -8.67 -6.28
C SER A 73 2.45 -8.13 -4.88
N LEU A 74 3.21 -7.13 -4.43
CA LEU A 74 3.01 -6.54 -3.11
C LEU A 74 1.69 -5.78 -3.03
N LEU A 75 1.32 -4.99 -4.04
CA LEU A 75 0.03 -4.30 -4.03
C LEU A 75 -1.14 -5.29 -3.93
N GLN A 76 -1.09 -6.40 -4.70
CA GLN A 76 -2.12 -7.44 -4.62
C GLN A 76 -2.13 -8.13 -3.25
N ALA A 77 -0.97 -8.49 -2.71
CA ALA A 77 -0.87 -9.08 -1.38
C ALA A 77 -1.46 -8.15 -0.30
N ARG A 78 -1.15 -6.84 -0.37
CA ARG A 78 -1.70 -5.85 0.57
C ARG A 78 -3.22 -5.76 0.50
N ALA A 79 -3.81 -5.85 -0.69
CA ALA A 79 -5.27 -5.86 -0.84
C ALA A 79 -5.90 -7.10 -0.18
N ILE A 80 -5.36 -8.29 -0.48
CA ILE A 80 -5.89 -9.58 0.00
C ILE A 80 -5.78 -9.68 1.53
N GLU A 81 -4.58 -9.50 2.08
CA GLU A 81 -4.31 -9.71 3.51
C GLU A 81 -4.99 -8.67 4.42
N ASN A 82 -5.34 -7.51 3.86
CA ASN A 82 -5.96 -6.41 4.59
C ASN A 82 -7.43 -6.21 4.27
N GLN A 83 -7.96 -6.96 3.31
CA GLN A 83 -9.37 -6.89 2.89
C GLN A 83 -9.80 -5.44 2.64
N CYS A 84 -9.04 -4.73 1.81
CA CYS A 84 -9.31 -3.34 1.44
C CYS A 84 -8.88 -3.08 0.00
N TYR A 85 -9.38 -1.99 -0.58
CA TYR A 85 -8.87 -1.52 -1.87
C TYR A 85 -7.44 -0.99 -1.73
N ILE A 86 -6.64 -1.23 -2.76
CA ILE A 86 -5.31 -0.64 -2.89
C ILE A 86 -5.23 0.14 -4.20
N ALA A 87 -4.87 1.42 -4.13
CA ALA A 87 -4.55 2.24 -5.28
C ALA A 87 -3.05 2.52 -5.30
N GLY A 88 -2.32 1.85 -6.18
CA GLY A 88 -0.90 2.08 -6.42
C GLY A 88 -0.68 3.05 -7.57
N ILE A 89 -0.02 4.18 -7.31
CA ILE A 89 0.31 5.21 -8.29
C ILE A 89 1.82 5.26 -8.46
N ASN A 90 2.32 4.82 -9.60
CA ASN A 90 3.75 4.77 -9.84
C ASN A 90 4.17 5.71 -10.97
N ARG A 91 5.35 6.29 -10.83
CA ARG A 91 6.02 7.04 -11.88
C ARG A 91 6.19 6.19 -13.14
N CYS A 92 6.12 6.82 -14.32
CA CYS A 92 6.52 6.25 -15.61
C CYS A 92 7.66 7.07 -16.24
N GLY A 93 8.31 6.49 -17.26
CA GLY A 93 9.43 7.12 -17.98
C GLY A 93 10.79 6.92 -17.31
N SER A 94 11.79 7.70 -17.69
CA SER A 94 13.17 7.55 -17.24
C SER A 94 13.64 8.74 -16.40
N GLY A 95 14.58 8.52 -15.51
CA GLY A 95 15.19 9.57 -14.71
C GLY A 95 16.14 9.05 -13.64
N GLY A 96 17.22 9.80 -13.37
CA GLY A 96 18.24 9.41 -12.40
C GLY A 96 18.95 8.09 -12.74
N GLY A 97 19.07 7.75 -14.03
CA GLY A 97 19.68 6.50 -14.48
C GLY A 97 18.78 5.26 -14.31
N LEU A 98 17.50 5.45 -14.03
CA LEU A 98 16.53 4.37 -13.84
C LEU A 98 15.31 4.57 -14.75
N ASP A 99 14.73 3.45 -15.18
CA ASP A 99 13.46 3.40 -15.87
C ASP A 99 12.33 3.00 -14.91
N TYR A 100 11.15 3.56 -15.17
CA TYR A 100 9.95 3.36 -14.37
C TYR A 100 8.81 2.91 -15.28
N SER A 101 8.29 1.72 -15.02
CA SER A 101 7.27 1.08 -15.87
C SER A 101 5.86 1.66 -15.69
N GLY A 102 5.67 2.57 -14.75
CA GLY A 102 4.31 2.96 -14.38
C GLY A 102 3.61 1.82 -13.65
N ASP A 103 2.70 1.13 -14.34
CA ASP A 103 1.87 0.09 -13.73
C ASP A 103 1.05 0.62 -12.54
N SER A 104 0.56 1.86 -12.65
CA SER A 104 -0.43 2.36 -11.70
C SER A 104 -1.70 1.52 -11.80
N MET A 105 -2.27 1.13 -10.68
CA MET A 105 -3.41 0.23 -10.66
C MET A 105 -4.30 0.40 -9.44
N VAL A 106 -5.55 -0.03 -9.58
CA VAL A 106 -6.49 -0.19 -8.48
C VAL A 106 -6.82 -1.67 -8.34
N ILE A 107 -6.77 -2.15 -7.12
CA ILE A 107 -6.97 -3.56 -6.76
C ILE A 107 -8.10 -3.62 -5.74
N ASP A 108 -9.04 -4.54 -5.94
CA ASP A 108 -10.15 -4.76 -5.03
C ASP A 108 -9.74 -5.60 -3.80
N PRO A 109 -10.60 -5.70 -2.77
CA PRO A 109 -10.30 -6.45 -1.54
C PRO A 109 -10.01 -7.95 -1.75
N TYR A 110 -10.39 -8.51 -2.91
CA TYR A 110 -10.13 -9.91 -3.27
C TYR A 110 -8.81 -10.10 -4.01
N GLY A 111 -8.06 -9.01 -4.29
CA GLY A 111 -6.79 -9.03 -5.00
C GLY A 111 -6.90 -8.94 -6.51
N LYS A 112 -8.11 -8.71 -7.06
CA LYS A 112 -8.33 -8.52 -8.48
C LYS A 112 -7.93 -7.11 -8.90
N ILE A 113 -7.12 -6.98 -9.94
CA ILE A 113 -6.82 -5.70 -10.56
C ILE A 113 -8.06 -5.24 -11.34
N ILE A 114 -8.73 -4.20 -10.85
CA ILE A 114 -9.96 -3.66 -11.46
C ILE A 114 -9.68 -2.51 -12.42
N ALA A 115 -8.53 -1.87 -12.30
CA ALA A 115 -8.05 -0.87 -13.27
C ALA A 115 -6.52 -0.87 -13.28
N ARG A 116 -5.92 -0.67 -14.46
CA ARG A 116 -4.47 -0.59 -14.62
C ARG A 116 -4.09 0.33 -15.77
N ALA A 117 -3.14 1.23 -15.52
CA ALA A 117 -2.51 2.01 -16.57
C ALA A 117 -1.65 1.12 -17.46
N LYS A 118 -1.72 1.34 -18.77
CA LYS A 118 -0.79 0.78 -19.75
C LYS A 118 0.55 1.55 -19.67
N GLU A 119 1.49 1.20 -20.52
CA GLU A 119 2.76 1.95 -20.64
C GLU A 119 2.49 3.44 -20.98
N GLY A 120 3.21 4.32 -20.27
CA GLY A 120 3.10 5.78 -20.47
C GLY A 120 2.28 6.48 -19.39
N GLN A 121 1.86 7.73 -19.71
CA GLN A 121 1.05 8.56 -18.83
C GLN A 121 -0.42 8.37 -19.16
N TYR A 122 -1.18 7.84 -18.22
CA TYR A 122 -2.61 7.60 -18.39
C TYR A 122 -3.39 8.00 -17.13
N LEU A 123 -4.57 8.53 -17.35
CA LEU A 123 -5.61 8.60 -16.32
C LEU A 123 -6.30 7.22 -16.24
N VAL A 124 -6.30 6.65 -15.06
CA VAL A 124 -7.00 5.41 -14.76
C VAL A 124 -8.08 5.69 -13.74
N THR A 125 -9.29 5.24 -14.02
CA THR A 125 -10.45 5.38 -13.12
C THR A 125 -10.97 4.01 -12.72
N ALA A 126 -11.43 3.89 -11.48
CA ALA A 126 -12.11 2.70 -10.97
C ALA A 126 -13.24 3.14 -10.04
N GLU A 127 -14.30 2.38 -10.00
CA GLU A 127 -15.34 2.52 -8.98
C GLU A 127 -14.94 1.76 -7.73
N ILE A 128 -15.15 2.37 -6.57
CA ILE A 128 -14.92 1.77 -5.26
C ILE A 128 -16.25 1.71 -4.54
N ASP A 129 -16.65 0.50 -4.17
CA ASP A 129 -17.83 0.25 -3.34
C ASP A 129 -17.38 -0.10 -1.91
N ASP A 130 -17.64 0.78 -0.98
CA ASP A 130 -17.32 0.64 0.44
C ASP A 130 -18.04 -0.55 1.10
N ASN A 131 -19.22 -0.91 0.60
CA ASN A 131 -19.99 -2.04 1.11
C ASN A 131 -19.27 -3.37 0.86
N ILE A 132 -18.52 -3.50 -0.22
CA ILE A 132 -17.74 -4.72 -0.51
C ILE A 132 -16.73 -4.98 0.61
N VAL A 133 -16.03 -3.95 1.07
CA VAL A 133 -15.07 -4.09 2.18
C VAL A 133 -15.77 -4.50 3.46
N THR A 134 -16.86 -3.82 3.79
CA THR A 134 -17.62 -4.07 5.01
C THR A 134 -18.21 -5.48 5.03
N GLN A 135 -18.82 -5.91 3.92
CA GLN A 135 -19.41 -7.23 3.79
C GLN A 135 -18.35 -8.33 3.85
N TYR A 136 -17.26 -8.19 3.07
CA TYR A 136 -16.19 -9.18 3.04
C TYR A 136 -15.54 -9.37 4.42
N ARG A 137 -15.28 -8.29 5.16
CA ARG A 137 -14.76 -8.38 6.54
C ARG A 137 -15.71 -9.04 7.51
N LYS A 138 -17.02 -8.92 7.29
CA LYS A 138 -18.06 -9.58 8.10
C LYS A 138 -18.16 -11.07 7.78
N GLU A 139 -18.11 -11.45 6.50
CA GLU A 139 -18.21 -12.84 6.05
C GLU A 139 -16.94 -13.64 6.36
N PHE A 140 -15.78 -13.00 6.26
CA PHE A 140 -14.48 -13.61 6.55
C PHE A 140 -13.67 -12.74 7.50
N PRO A 141 -13.88 -12.85 8.82
CA PRO A 141 -13.32 -11.94 9.82
C PRO A 141 -11.82 -12.22 10.12
N LEU A 142 -10.99 -12.30 9.09
CA LEU A 142 -9.54 -12.58 9.13
C LEU A 142 -8.79 -11.74 10.18
N LYS A 143 -9.19 -10.50 10.39
CA LYS A 143 -8.52 -9.60 11.33
C LYS A 143 -8.71 -10.01 12.80
N ALA A 144 -9.78 -10.75 13.12
CA ALA A 144 -10.02 -11.25 14.47
C ALA A 144 -9.02 -12.34 14.89
N ASP A 145 -8.44 -13.05 13.92
CA ASP A 145 -7.44 -14.11 14.17
C ASP A 145 -6.02 -13.58 14.36
N ARG A 146 -5.79 -12.30 14.10
CA ARG A 146 -4.46 -11.68 14.29
C ARG A 146 -4.08 -11.65 15.77
N LYS A 147 -2.81 -11.95 16.05
CA LYS A 147 -2.23 -12.01 17.40
C LYS A 147 -1.11 -10.97 17.58
N PRO A 148 -1.40 -9.65 17.52
CA PRO A 148 -0.36 -8.61 17.47
C PRO A 148 0.57 -8.64 18.68
N LEU A 149 0.08 -8.93 19.87
CA LEU A 149 0.92 -9.07 21.08
C LEU A 149 1.92 -10.22 20.96
N LEU A 150 1.46 -11.38 20.46
CA LEU A 150 2.35 -12.53 20.21
C LEU A 150 3.39 -12.19 19.15
N TYR A 151 3.01 -11.56 18.05
CA TYR A 151 3.95 -11.16 17.00
C TYR A 151 5.02 -10.21 17.54
N SER A 152 4.64 -9.23 18.36
CA SER A 152 5.58 -8.32 19.01
C SER A 152 6.59 -9.08 19.88
N GLN A 153 6.13 -10.07 20.66
CA GLN A 153 7.02 -10.92 21.48
C GLN A 153 7.98 -11.74 20.62
N LEU A 154 7.49 -12.33 19.52
CA LEU A 154 8.32 -13.12 18.61
C LEU A 154 9.42 -12.27 17.94
N TYR A 155 9.16 -11.00 17.63
CA TYR A 155 10.19 -10.08 17.13
C TYR A 155 11.28 -9.76 18.18
N GLN A 156 10.95 -9.80 19.46
CA GLN A 156 11.90 -9.55 20.56
C GLN A 156 12.76 -10.78 20.91
N CYS A 157 12.31 -11.99 20.56
CA CYS A 157 13.04 -13.25 20.79
C CYS A 157 14.24 -13.43 19.84
N ARG A 158 14.96 -12.37 19.47
CA ARG A 158 16.23 -12.49 18.75
C ARG A 158 17.31 -12.88 19.76
N LYS A 159 17.74 -14.15 19.69
CA LYS A 159 19.00 -14.59 20.34
C LYS A 159 20.21 -13.99 19.64
#